data_b6db164f3004e9373ff7ceef4947408e
#
_entry.id   b6db164f3004e9373ff7ceef4947408e
#
_cell.length_a   1.000
_cell.length_b   1.000
_cell.length_c   1.000
_cell.angle_alpha   90.00
_cell.angle_beta   90.00
_cell.angle_gamma   90.00
#
_symmetry.space_group_name_H-M   'P 1'
#
loop_
_entity.id
_entity.type
_entity.pdbx_description
1 polymer ?
#
loop_
_entity_poly.entity_id
_entity_poly.type
_entity_poly.pdbx_seq_one_letter_code
_entity_poly.pdbx_strand_id
1 'polypeptide(L)'
;MKRLFTLILFALVTQFVVAQSLDSKSEPVFKPGETLKYRLRYGFITAAEATLKVEDTDLKLSNRPVFNLVAQGKTSGTFDIFYKVRNRYDSFIDKETFLPHLYTENIHESNYRRKDKARFYQDQHKVVANKGTFKAKDQTFDVVSAYYFARNLDMSDVKAGAPLKMYYFLDDTVASLEITYIGKERVKTALGYFNCLKFSPTIQPGRIFKKDSKLFLWITDDGNRIPVKAQVDILVGSVTMELTSANNLKYPLNVNK
;
A
#
# COMPACT_ATOMS: atom_id res chain seq x y z
N MET A 1 37.44 45.08 38.80
CA MET A 1 36.85 43.74 38.69
C MET A 1 35.88 43.74 37.50
N LYS A 2 36.35 43.30 36.34
CA LYS A 2 35.57 43.27 35.12
C LYS A 2 35.06 41.84 34.94
N ARG A 3 33.74 41.65 35.01
CA ARG A 3 33.08 40.37 34.73
C ARG A 3 32.92 40.21 33.22
N LEU A 4 33.64 39.24 32.66
CA LEU A 4 33.52 38.85 31.27
C LEU A 4 32.28 37.96 31.13
N PHE A 5 31.24 38.46 30.47
CA PHE A 5 30.06 37.67 30.09
C PHE A 5 30.36 36.96 28.77
N THR A 6 30.64 35.67 28.87
CA THR A 6 30.74 34.81 27.67
C THR A 6 29.34 34.35 27.27
N LEU A 7 28.78 34.97 26.23
CA LEU A 7 27.56 34.50 25.58
C LEU A 7 27.86 33.24 24.78
N ILE A 8 27.47 32.08 25.30
CA ILE A 8 27.41 30.84 24.54
C ILE A 8 26.12 30.88 23.72
N LEU A 9 26.26 31.20 22.43
CA LEU A 9 25.21 31.11 21.44
C LEU A 9 24.96 29.63 21.16
N PHE A 10 23.97 29.05 21.83
CA PHE A 10 23.49 27.70 21.55
C PHE A 10 22.69 27.77 20.24
N ALA A 11 23.35 27.49 19.11
CA ALA A 11 22.68 27.32 17.85
C ALA A 11 21.84 26.04 17.92
N LEU A 12 20.55 26.18 18.19
CA LEU A 12 19.56 25.13 18.00
C LEU A 12 19.48 24.87 16.48
N VAL A 13 20.22 23.89 15.99
CA VAL A 13 20.00 23.33 14.66
C VAL A 13 18.71 22.52 14.75
N THR A 14 17.58 23.18 14.54
CA THR A 14 16.32 22.49 14.25
C THR A 14 16.50 21.80 12.90
N GLN A 15 16.76 20.51 12.95
CA GLN A 15 16.65 19.68 11.75
C GLN A 15 15.17 19.69 11.35
N PHE A 16 14.82 20.55 10.42
CA PHE A 16 13.58 20.39 9.67
C PHE A 16 13.70 19.08 8.89
N VAL A 17 13.05 18.04 9.38
CA VAL A 17 12.77 16.85 8.57
C VAL A 17 11.80 17.34 7.51
N VAL A 18 12.33 17.78 6.38
CA VAL A 18 11.53 18.04 5.19
C VAL A 18 10.97 16.68 4.79
N ALA A 19 9.67 16.50 4.93
CA ALA A 19 9.01 15.32 4.39
C ALA A 19 9.31 15.33 2.88
N GLN A 20 10.04 14.30 2.44
CA GLN A 20 10.40 14.16 1.04
C GLN A 20 9.11 14.06 0.23
N SER A 21 8.94 14.91 -0.78
CA SER A 21 7.81 14.79 -1.70
C SER A 21 7.87 13.39 -2.32
N LEU A 22 6.70 12.75 -2.40
CA LEU A 22 6.61 11.42 -3.01
C LEU A 22 6.55 11.60 -4.52
N ASP A 23 7.70 11.66 -5.16
CA ASP A 23 7.78 11.74 -6.61
C ASP A 23 7.56 10.35 -7.21
N SER A 24 6.57 10.23 -8.07
CA SER A 24 6.33 9.04 -8.86
C SER A 24 7.03 9.13 -10.21
N LYS A 25 7.38 7.96 -10.76
CA LYS A 25 7.82 7.88 -12.16
C LYS A 25 6.72 8.37 -13.09
N SER A 26 7.09 9.00 -14.20
CA SER A 26 6.15 9.50 -15.21
C SER A 26 5.36 8.37 -15.91
N GLU A 27 5.95 7.16 -16.00
CA GLU A 27 5.29 6.00 -16.54
C GLU A 27 4.98 4.96 -15.46
N PRO A 28 3.78 4.32 -15.51
CA PRO A 28 3.44 3.30 -14.53
C PRO A 28 4.34 2.07 -14.69
N VAL A 29 4.72 1.45 -13.56
CA VAL A 29 5.46 0.17 -13.54
C VAL A 29 4.57 -1.05 -13.81
N PHE A 30 3.31 -0.84 -14.05
CA PHE A 30 2.28 -1.84 -14.36
C PHE A 30 1.60 -1.52 -15.71
N LYS A 31 0.81 -2.44 -16.22
CA LYS A 31 0.00 -2.25 -17.44
C LYS A 31 -1.35 -2.95 -17.33
N PRO A 32 -2.34 -2.58 -18.15
CA PRO A 32 -3.60 -3.31 -18.27
C PRO A 32 -3.39 -4.81 -18.50
N GLY A 33 -4.20 -5.62 -17.82
CA GLY A 33 -4.13 -7.08 -17.83
C GLY A 33 -3.18 -7.67 -16.78
N GLU A 34 -2.35 -6.88 -16.10
CA GLU A 34 -1.54 -7.37 -14.98
C GLU A 34 -2.42 -8.08 -13.96
N THR A 35 -2.01 -9.28 -13.55
CA THR A 35 -2.69 -10.06 -12.51
C THR A 35 -1.69 -10.67 -11.55
N LEU A 36 -1.81 -10.31 -10.28
CA LEU A 36 -1.00 -10.80 -9.17
C LEU A 36 -1.87 -11.64 -8.25
N LYS A 37 -1.46 -12.86 -7.91
CA LYS A 37 -2.16 -13.73 -6.95
C LYS A 37 -1.31 -13.97 -5.73
N TYR A 38 -1.94 -13.91 -4.57
CA TYR A 38 -1.31 -14.08 -3.29
C TYR A 38 -2.03 -15.12 -2.45
N ARG A 39 -1.26 -15.80 -1.61
CA ARG A 39 -1.74 -16.67 -0.56
C ARG A 39 -1.44 -16.04 0.80
N LEU A 40 -2.44 -16.02 1.67
CA LEU A 40 -2.31 -15.58 3.05
C LEU A 40 -2.32 -16.81 3.96
N ARG A 41 -1.31 -16.91 4.80
CA ARG A 41 -1.15 -18.02 5.76
C ARG A 41 -1.13 -17.50 7.19
N TYR A 42 -1.78 -18.25 8.06
CA TYR A 42 -1.61 -18.14 9.49
C TYR A 42 -0.80 -19.36 9.94
N GLY A 43 0.45 -19.14 10.33
CA GLY A 43 1.41 -20.22 10.49
C GLY A 43 1.58 -21.03 9.19
N PHE A 44 1.28 -22.31 9.23
CA PHE A 44 1.34 -23.21 8.06
C PHE A 44 0.00 -23.39 7.33
N ILE A 45 -1.09 -22.87 7.87
CA ILE A 45 -2.44 -23.03 7.30
C ILE A 45 -2.73 -21.89 6.31
N THR A 46 -3.19 -22.24 5.11
CA THR A 46 -3.71 -21.24 4.14
C THR A 46 -5.07 -20.75 4.63
N ALA A 47 -5.15 -19.46 4.95
CA ALA A 47 -6.37 -18.84 5.47
C ALA A 47 -7.18 -18.12 4.37
N ALA A 48 -6.49 -17.49 3.42
CA ALA A 48 -7.13 -16.70 2.38
C ALA A 48 -6.26 -16.61 1.12
N GLU A 49 -6.88 -16.14 0.05
CA GLU A 49 -6.24 -15.76 -1.20
C GLU A 49 -6.61 -14.33 -1.56
N ALA A 50 -5.68 -13.60 -2.14
CA ALA A 50 -5.93 -12.28 -2.71
C ALA A 50 -5.52 -12.23 -4.17
N THR A 51 -6.23 -11.43 -4.95
CA THR A 51 -5.91 -11.18 -6.36
C THR A 51 -5.93 -9.68 -6.58
N LEU A 52 -4.86 -9.16 -7.18
CA LEU A 52 -4.77 -7.79 -7.66
C LEU A 52 -4.75 -7.80 -9.18
N LYS A 53 -5.48 -6.87 -9.80
CA LYS A 53 -5.54 -6.73 -11.26
C LYS A 53 -5.49 -5.27 -11.66
N VAL A 54 -4.94 -5.03 -12.84
CA VAL A 54 -5.10 -3.77 -13.57
C VAL A 54 -6.04 -4.06 -14.73
N GLU A 55 -7.28 -3.60 -14.61
CA GLU A 55 -8.28 -3.75 -15.69
C GLU A 55 -8.23 -2.50 -16.58
N ASP A 56 -8.27 -2.70 -17.88
CA ASP A 56 -8.45 -1.59 -18.82
C ASP A 56 -9.92 -1.14 -18.82
N THR A 57 -10.13 0.16 -19.11
CA THR A 57 -11.46 0.73 -19.17
C THR A 57 -11.48 1.96 -20.06
N ASP A 58 -12.56 2.15 -20.81
CA ASP A 58 -12.84 3.37 -21.57
C ASP A 58 -13.47 4.48 -20.71
N LEU A 59 -13.65 4.21 -19.43
CA LEU A 59 -14.24 5.16 -18.48
C LEU A 59 -13.34 6.39 -18.34
N LYS A 60 -13.98 7.56 -18.37
CA LYS A 60 -13.36 8.83 -18.02
C LYS A 60 -14.02 9.39 -16.78
N LEU A 61 -13.23 9.82 -15.81
CA LEU A 61 -13.70 10.50 -14.61
C LEU A 61 -13.11 11.92 -14.62
N SER A 62 -13.95 12.92 -14.37
CA SER A 62 -13.56 14.34 -14.53
C SER A 62 -12.89 14.63 -15.88
N ASN A 63 -13.41 14.00 -16.96
CA ASN A 63 -12.88 14.07 -18.32
C ASN A 63 -11.45 13.53 -18.52
N ARG A 64 -10.93 12.76 -17.58
CA ARG A 64 -9.58 12.16 -17.61
C ARG A 64 -9.67 10.62 -17.74
N PRO A 65 -8.85 9.99 -18.57
CA PRO A 65 -8.81 8.54 -18.70
C PRO A 65 -8.29 7.91 -17.41
N VAL A 66 -8.84 6.76 -17.03
CA VAL A 66 -8.48 6.08 -15.78
C VAL A 66 -8.07 4.62 -16.02
N PHE A 67 -7.24 4.07 -15.10
CA PHE A 67 -7.13 2.63 -14.90
C PHE A 67 -8.15 2.18 -13.85
N ASN A 68 -8.67 0.96 -13.98
CA ASN A 68 -9.38 0.30 -12.89
C ASN A 68 -8.42 -0.69 -12.19
N LEU A 69 -8.04 -0.35 -10.97
CA LEU A 69 -7.24 -1.21 -10.10
C LEU A 69 -8.19 -2.03 -9.22
N VAL A 70 -8.13 -3.34 -9.35
CA VAL A 70 -9.04 -4.26 -8.65
C VAL A 70 -8.27 -5.07 -7.62
N ALA A 71 -8.77 -5.08 -6.38
CA ALA A 71 -8.31 -5.99 -5.33
C ALA A 71 -9.47 -6.89 -4.91
N GLN A 72 -9.22 -8.20 -4.87
CA GLN A 72 -10.19 -9.20 -4.43
C GLN A 72 -9.58 -10.04 -3.32
N GLY A 73 -10.36 -10.32 -2.28
CA GLY A 73 -9.98 -11.19 -1.18
C GLY A 73 -11.04 -12.25 -0.93
N LYS A 74 -10.60 -13.49 -0.71
CA LYS A 74 -11.47 -14.60 -0.32
C LYS A 74 -10.79 -15.49 0.68
N THR A 75 -11.54 -16.00 1.66
CA THR A 75 -11.10 -17.09 2.51
C THR A 75 -11.02 -18.39 1.73
N SER A 76 -10.19 -19.32 2.18
CA SER A 76 -9.99 -20.63 1.55
C SER A 76 -9.82 -21.73 2.59
N GLY A 77 -9.95 -22.98 2.13
CA GLY A 77 -9.80 -24.17 2.98
C GLY A 77 -10.76 -24.16 4.16
N THR A 78 -10.25 -24.55 5.31
CA THR A 78 -11.02 -24.65 6.56
C THR A 78 -11.57 -23.30 7.03
N PHE A 79 -10.83 -22.19 6.79
CA PHE A 79 -11.31 -20.87 7.18
C PHE A 79 -12.58 -20.46 6.44
N ASP A 80 -12.77 -20.92 5.19
CA ASP A 80 -13.97 -20.59 4.38
C ASP A 80 -15.26 -21.22 4.95
N ILE A 81 -15.11 -22.32 5.71
CA ILE A 81 -16.24 -22.98 6.37
C ILE A 81 -16.72 -22.17 7.58
N PHE A 82 -15.77 -21.65 8.39
CA PHE A 82 -16.10 -20.93 9.61
C PHE A 82 -16.41 -19.45 9.38
N TYR A 83 -15.71 -18.80 8.44
CA TYR A 83 -15.89 -17.38 8.18
C TYR A 83 -15.66 -17.09 6.69
N LYS A 84 -16.72 -17.08 5.91
CA LYS A 84 -16.68 -16.89 4.47
C LYS A 84 -16.47 -15.41 4.11
N VAL A 85 -15.38 -15.08 3.42
CA VAL A 85 -15.07 -13.74 2.91
C VAL A 85 -15.05 -13.75 1.39
N ARG A 86 -15.68 -12.75 0.78
CA ARG A 86 -15.66 -12.48 -0.67
C ARG A 86 -15.72 -10.96 -0.87
N ASN A 87 -14.58 -10.32 -0.74
CA ASN A 87 -14.47 -8.87 -0.84
C ASN A 87 -13.92 -8.45 -2.20
N ARG A 88 -14.44 -7.36 -2.75
CA ARG A 88 -13.92 -6.69 -3.94
C ARG A 88 -13.81 -5.19 -3.69
N TYR A 89 -12.70 -4.65 -4.14
CA TYR A 89 -12.36 -3.24 -4.10
C TYR A 89 -11.94 -2.80 -5.50
N ASP A 90 -12.50 -1.70 -5.99
CA ASP A 90 -12.15 -1.09 -7.27
C ASP A 90 -11.68 0.34 -7.02
N SER A 91 -10.50 0.69 -7.51
CA SER A 91 -9.93 2.04 -7.46
C SER A 91 -9.69 2.54 -8.88
N PHE A 92 -10.38 3.59 -9.26
CA PHE A 92 -10.24 4.24 -10.55
C PHE A 92 -9.25 5.40 -10.41
N ILE A 93 -8.03 5.19 -10.90
CA ILE A 93 -6.94 6.16 -10.81
C ILE A 93 -6.69 6.84 -12.14
N ASP A 94 -6.32 8.09 -12.09
CA ASP A 94 -5.88 8.86 -13.26
C ASP A 94 -4.66 8.23 -13.94
N LYS A 95 -4.67 8.14 -15.28
CA LYS A 95 -3.57 7.51 -16.04
C LYS A 95 -2.27 8.33 -16.04
N GLU A 96 -2.32 9.63 -15.73
CA GLU A 96 -1.15 10.51 -15.72
C GLU A 96 -0.62 10.76 -14.29
N THR A 97 -1.53 11.08 -13.35
CA THR A 97 -1.13 11.44 -11.98
C THR A 97 -1.10 10.25 -11.03
N PHE A 98 -1.73 9.13 -11.40
CA PHE A 98 -1.94 7.93 -10.56
C PHE A 98 -2.74 8.19 -9.27
N LEU A 99 -3.39 9.35 -9.17
CA LEU A 99 -4.24 9.71 -8.05
C LEU A 99 -5.66 9.14 -8.24
N PRO A 100 -6.33 8.69 -7.18
CA PRO A 100 -7.67 8.16 -7.29
C PRO A 100 -8.70 9.26 -7.57
N HIS A 101 -9.68 8.93 -8.44
CA HIS A 101 -10.90 9.68 -8.65
C HIS A 101 -12.10 9.05 -7.95
N LEU A 102 -12.16 7.72 -7.95
CA LEU A 102 -13.28 6.97 -7.39
C LEU A 102 -12.75 5.65 -6.80
N TYR A 103 -13.20 5.36 -5.61
CA TYR A 103 -13.04 4.06 -4.95
C TYR A 103 -14.41 3.46 -4.66
N THR A 104 -14.56 2.16 -4.86
CA THR A 104 -15.74 1.42 -4.47
C THR A 104 -15.36 0.13 -3.77
N GLU A 105 -16.17 -0.31 -2.83
CA GLU A 105 -16.01 -1.58 -2.17
C GLU A 105 -17.31 -2.36 -2.11
N ASN A 106 -17.19 -3.66 -2.21
CA ASN A 106 -18.26 -4.62 -2.06
C ASN A 106 -17.79 -5.71 -1.10
N ILE A 107 -18.24 -5.62 0.14
CA ILE A 107 -17.82 -6.46 1.26
C ILE A 107 -18.87 -7.54 1.49
N HIS A 108 -18.44 -8.78 1.47
CA HIS A 108 -19.23 -9.96 1.79
C HIS A 108 -18.47 -10.82 2.81
N GLU A 109 -18.82 -10.72 4.07
CA GLU A 109 -18.16 -11.41 5.18
C GLU A 109 -19.21 -12.14 6.04
N SER A 110 -19.30 -13.44 5.88
CA SER A 110 -20.35 -14.26 6.47
C SER A 110 -21.74 -13.67 6.24
N ASN A 111 -22.37 -13.12 7.29
CA ASN A 111 -23.68 -12.44 7.24
C ASN A 111 -23.56 -10.92 7.02
N TYR A 112 -22.35 -10.36 7.07
CA TYR A 112 -22.14 -8.94 6.89
C TYR A 112 -22.04 -8.58 5.40
N ARG A 113 -22.74 -7.52 5.02
CA ARG A 113 -22.72 -6.96 3.66
C ARG A 113 -22.57 -5.45 3.73
N ARG A 114 -21.62 -4.91 2.95
CA ARG A 114 -21.45 -3.46 2.82
C ARG A 114 -21.09 -3.11 1.38
N LYS A 115 -21.65 -2.03 0.87
CA LYS A 115 -21.26 -1.42 -0.40
C LYS A 115 -21.05 0.06 -0.15
N ASP A 116 -19.83 0.52 -0.33
CA ASP A 116 -19.46 1.91 -0.17
C ASP A 116 -18.74 2.44 -1.39
N LYS A 117 -18.73 3.76 -1.51
CA LYS A 117 -17.98 4.49 -2.52
C LYS A 117 -17.41 5.78 -1.93
N ALA A 118 -16.24 6.19 -2.44
CA ALA A 118 -15.62 7.47 -2.12
C ALA A 118 -15.13 8.14 -3.41
N ARG A 119 -15.50 9.40 -3.63
CA ARG A 119 -14.98 10.26 -4.71
C ARG A 119 -13.93 11.18 -4.16
N PHE A 120 -12.79 11.22 -4.85
CA PHE A 120 -11.65 12.05 -4.48
C PHE A 120 -11.62 13.30 -5.37
N TYR A 121 -11.59 14.45 -4.73
CA TYR A 121 -11.46 15.77 -5.35
C TYR A 121 -10.13 16.35 -4.85
N GLN A 122 -9.04 15.91 -5.50
CA GLN A 122 -7.67 16.24 -5.07
C GLN A 122 -7.44 17.78 -5.02
N ASP A 123 -7.84 18.50 -6.06
CA ASP A 123 -7.70 19.95 -6.15
C ASP A 123 -8.53 20.73 -5.09
N GLN A 124 -9.53 20.08 -4.52
CA GLN A 124 -10.40 20.65 -3.50
C GLN A 124 -10.10 20.10 -2.09
N HIS A 125 -9.06 19.30 -1.95
CA HIS A 125 -8.64 18.65 -0.70
C HIS A 125 -9.81 18.01 0.06
N LYS A 126 -10.66 17.26 -0.67
CA LYS A 126 -11.82 16.60 -0.07
C LYS A 126 -12.09 15.22 -0.67
N VAL A 127 -12.66 14.36 0.15
CA VAL A 127 -13.25 13.08 -0.22
C VAL A 127 -14.75 13.12 0.10
N VAL A 128 -15.57 12.73 -0.87
CA VAL A 128 -17.03 12.60 -0.68
C VAL A 128 -17.36 11.11 -0.67
N ALA A 129 -17.79 10.62 0.48
CA ALA A 129 -18.16 9.23 0.71
C ALA A 129 -19.65 9.10 1.10
N ASN A 130 -20.12 7.88 1.31
CA ASN A 130 -21.54 7.64 1.63
C ASN A 130 -22.00 8.37 2.89
N LYS A 131 -21.13 8.55 3.89
CA LYS A 131 -21.46 9.20 5.16
C LYS A 131 -21.19 10.71 5.20
N GLY A 132 -20.65 11.29 4.14
CA GLY A 132 -20.45 12.73 4.08
C GLY A 132 -19.22 13.17 3.31
N THR A 133 -18.79 14.40 3.58
CA THR A 133 -17.59 15.02 2.98
C THR A 133 -16.50 15.15 4.04
N PHE A 134 -15.31 14.70 3.70
CA PHE A 134 -14.14 14.65 4.59
C PHE A 134 -13.02 15.51 4.01
N LYS A 135 -12.35 16.27 4.87
CA LYS A 135 -11.17 17.05 4.48
C LYS A 135 -10.02 16.10 4.15
N ALA A 136 -9.47 16.23 2.97
CA ALA A 136 -8.32 15.46 2.51
C ALA A 136 -7.01 16.25 2.61
N LYS A 137 -5.90 15.58 2.40
CA LYS A 137 -4.57 16.14 2.20
C LYS A 137 -4.20 16.05 0.73
N ASP A 138 -3.12 16.74 0.36
CA ASP A 138 -2.52 16.55 -0.95
C ASP A 138 -2.18 15.08 -1.17
N GLN A 139 -2.48 14.56 -2.34
CA GLN A 139 -2.26 13.14 -2.66
C GLN A 139 -2.90 12.18 -1.63
N THR A 140 -4.20 12.36 -1.36
CA THR A 140 -4.94 11.38 -0.56
C THR A 140 -5.38 10.21 -1.42
N PHE A 141 -5.04 9.00 -0.98
CA PHE A 141 -5.30 7.73 -1.68
C PHE A 141 -6.44 6.93 -1.02
N ASP A 142 -6.97 5.93 -1.70
CA ASP A 142 -7.58 4.76 -1.10
C ASP A 142 -6.52 3.66 -0.91
N VAL A 143 -6.89 2.55 -0.26
CA VAL A 143 -5.92 1.47 0.06
C VAL A 143 -5.35 0.77 -1.17
N VAL A 144 -6.11 0.71 -2.28
CA VAL A 144 -5.66 0.07 -3.52
C VAL A 144 -4.76 1.01 -4.31
N SER A 145 -5.17 2.27 -4.48
CA SER A 145 -4.37 3.28 -5.17
C SER A 145 -3.06 3.58 -4.43
N ALA A 146 -3.07 3.63 -3.09
CA ALA A 146 -1.86 3.79 -2.28
C ALA A 146 -0.82 2.69 -2.57
N TYR A 147 -1.27 1.44 -2.69
CA TYR A 147 -0.39 0.32 -3.05
C TYR A 147 0.23 0.48 -4.44
N TYR A 148 -0.57 0.79 -5.46
CA TYR A 148 -0.07 0.94 -6.83
C TYR A 148 0.80 2.20 -6.99
N PHE A 149 0.47 3.29 -6.32
CA PHE A 149 1.31 4.49 -6.29
C PHE A 149 2.66 4.21 -5.61
N ALA A 150 2.68 3.49 -4.48
CA ALA A 150 3.92 3.11 -3.81
C ALA A 150 4.85 2.25 -4.70
N ARG A 151 4.31 1.40 -5.58
CA ARG A 151 5.10 0.67 -6.59
C ARG A 151 5.77 1.61 -7.59
N ASN A 152 5.13 2.75 -7.86
CA ASN A 152 5.59 3.72 -8.87
C ASN A 152 6.54 4.78 -8.30
N LEU A 153 6.82 4.79 -7.00
CA LEU A 153 7.73 5.74 -6.37
C LEU A 153 9.14 5.64 -6.95
N ASP A 154 9.78 6.78 -7.15
CA ASP A 154 11.20 6.80 -7.41
C ASP A 154 11.99 6.53 -6.13
N MET A 155 12.74 5.44 -6.14
CA MET A 155 13.52 4.97 -5.00
C MET A 155 15.03 5.23 -5.19
N SER A 156 15.45 5.94 -6.25
CA SER A 156 16.88 6.13 -6.61
C SER A 156 17.67 6.79 -5.49
N ASP A 157 17.07 7.80 -4.82
CA ASP A 157 17.72 8.61 -3.79
C ASP A 157 17.27 8.27 -2.37
N VAL A 158 16.40 7.25 -2.21
CA VAL A 158 15.86 6.87 -0.90
C VAL A 158 16.87 6.05 -0.10
N LYS A 159 17.33 6.60 1.02
CA LYS A 159 18.28 5.95 1.92
C LYS A 159 17.57 5.05 2.93
N ALA A 160 18.26 4.00 3.37
CA ALA A 160 17.76 3.16 4.47
C ALA A 160 17.50 4.00 5.74
N GLY A 161 16.38 3.75 6.39
CA GLY A 161 15.88 4.54 7.52
C GLY A 161 15.03 5.74 7.13
N ALA A 162 14.95 6.10 5.84
CA ALA A 162 14.13 7.22 5.38
C ALA A 162 12.62 6.90 5.54
N PRO A 163 11.84 7.77 6.19
CA PRO A 163 10.40 7.63 6.24
C PRO A 163 9.77 8.15 4.95
N LEU A 164 8.85 7.39 4.38
CA LEU A 164 7.94 7.79 3.32
C LEU A 164 6.56 7.98 3.94
N LYS A 165 5.92 9.12 3.71
CA LYS A 165 4.62 9.41 4.29
C LYS A 165 3.57 9.57 3.21
N MET A 166 2.46 8.83 3.33
CA MET A 166 1.30 8.89 2.46
C MET A 166 0.04 9.20 3.27
N TYR A 167 -0.99 9.74 2.63
CA TYR A 167 -2.31 9.91 3.23
C TYR A 167 -3.32 9.02 2.51
N TYR A 168 -4.17 8.36 3.27
CA TYR A 168 -5.21 7.50 2.71
C TYR A 168 -6.54 7.68 3.42
N PHE A 169 -7.62 7.46 2.69
CA PHE A 169 -8.99 7.47 3.19
C PHE A 169 -9.48 6.04 3.39
N LEU A 170 -9.90 5.74 4.58
CA LEU A 170 -10.48 4.44 4.96
C LEU A 170 -11.46 4.64 6.12
N ASP A 171 -12.60 3.94 6.08
CA ASP A 171 -13.61 3.96 7.14
C ASP A 171 -13.96 5.40 7.60
N ASP A 172 -14.26 6.27 6.63
CA ASP A 172 -14.66 7.68 6.85
C ASP A 172 -13.60 8.53 7.58
N THR A 173 -12.34 8.16 7.43
CA THR A 173 -11.22 8.87 8.06
C THR A 173 -10.06 9.03 7.08
N VAL A 174 -9.44 10.21 7.06
CA VAL A 174 -8.15 10.44 6.40
C VAL A 174 -7.03 10.24 7.42
N ALA A 175 -6.21 9.22 7.21
CA ALA A 175 -5.09 8.88 8.07
C ALA A 175 -3.75 8.99 7.33
N SER A 176 -2.66 9.09 8.08
CA SER A 176 -1.30 8.98 7.53
C SER A 176 -0.78 7.56 7.66
N LEU A 177 -0.09 7.11 6.62
CA LEU A 177 0.69 5.88 6.60
C LEU A 177 2.17 6.29 6.48
N GLU A 178 2.95 5.93 7.47
CA GLU A 178 4.40 6.06 7.40
C GLU A 178 5.02 4.72 7.06
N ILE A 179 5.94 4.72 6.08
CA ILE A 179 6.60 3.52 5.58
C ILE A 179 8.10 3.77 5.66
N THR A 180 8.83 2.99 6.46
CA THR A 180 10.28 3.09 6.54
C THR A 180 10.94 2.14 5.55
N TYR A 181 11.82 2.65 4.71
CA TYR A 181 12.70 1.81 3.89
C TYR A 181 13.81 1.23 4.77
N ILE A 182 13.93 -0.09 4.83
CA ILE A 182 14.90 -0.79 5.70
C ILE A 182 16.21 -1.06 4.95
N GLY A 183 16.14 -1.39 3.65
CA GLY A 183 17.30 -1.77 2.84
C GLY A 183 16.97 -2.91 1.88
N LYS A 184 18.02 -3.52 1.32
CA LYS A 184 17.90 -4.64 0.38
C LYS A 184 18.02 -5.98 1.10
N GLU A 185 17.24 -6.96 0.67
CA GLU A 185 17.24 -8.31 1.23
C GLU A 185 16.92 -9.34 0.13
N ARG A 186 17.61 -10.48 0.13
CA ARG A 186 17.26 -11.62 -0.75
C ARG A 186 16.26 -12.52 -0.03
N VAL A 187 15.10 -12.74 -0.64
CA VAL A 187 13.98 -13.46 -0.03
C VAL A 187 13.64 -14.72 -0.81
N LYS A 188 13.48 -15.83 -0.11
CA LYS A 188 12.97 -17.08 -0.66
C LYS A 188 11.45 -17.11 -0.61
N THR A 189 10.81 -17.47 -1.72
CA THR A 189 9.37 -17.71 -1.85
C THR A 189 9.12 -19.06 -2.52
N ALA A 190 7.86 -19.45 -2.67
CA ALA A 190 7.49 -20.63 -3.45
C ALA A 190 7.86 -20.52 -4.93
N LEU A 191 7.99 -19.30 -5.49
CA LEU A 191 8.36 -19.05 -6.88
C LEU A 191 9.87 -19.08 -7.11
N GLY A 192 10.70 -19.02 -6.06
CA GLY A 192 12.15 -18.93 -6.12
C GLY A 192 12.70 -17.80 -5.23
N TYR A 193 13.92 -17.35 -5.53
CA TYR A 193 14.57 -16.26 -4.80
C TYR A 193 14.36 -14.94 -5.52
N PHE A 194 14.12 -13.87 -4.74
CA PHE A 194 14.00 -12.51 -5.23
C PHE A 194 14.97 -11.57 -4.50
N ASN A 195 15.62 -10.68 -5.23
CA ASN A 195 16.24 -9.51 -4.65
C ASN A 195 15.15 -8.49 -4.37
N CYS A 196 15.03 -8.03 -3.14
CA CYS A 196 13.93 -7.18 -2.70
C CYS A 196 14.41 -5.92 -2.00
N LEU A 197 13.61 -4.88 -2.12
CA LEU A 197 13.57 -3.75 -1.22
C LEU A 197 12.66 -4.11 -0.05
N LYS A 198 13.15 -3.95 1.17
CA LYS A 198 12.39 -4.24 2.40
C LYS A 198 11.87 -2.95 3.00
N PHE A 199 10.60 -2.95 3.37
CA PHE A 199 9.91 -1.83 3.98
C PHE A 199 9.21 -2.25 5.28
N SER A 200 9.03 -1.29 6.19
CA SER A 200 8.25 -1.44 7.41
C SER A 200 7.20 -0.33 7.49
N PRO A 201 5.96 -0.59 7.05
CA PRO A 201 4.85 0.32 7.30
C PRO A 201 4.48 0.37 8.78
N THR A 202 4.10 1.55 9.25
CA THR A 202 3.53 1.72 10.59
C THR A 202 2.14 1.07 10.65
N ILE A 203 1.88 0.29 11.68
CA ILE A 203 0.56 -0.27 11.96
C ILE A 203 -0.02 0.34 13.23
N GLN A 204 -1.35 0.50 13.25
CA GLN A 204 -2.05 0.98 14.44
C GLN A 204 -2.31 -0.20 15.38
N PRO A 205 -1.88 -0.12 16.65
CA PRO A 205 -2.22 -1.12 17.66
C PRO A 205 -3.74 -1.23 17.82
N GLY A 206 -4.24 -2.45 18.06
CA GLY A 206 -5.67 -2.68 18.20
C GLY A 206 -6.00 -4.11 18.55
N ARG A 207 -7.18 -4.55 18.13
CA ARG A 207 -7.71 -5.90 18.48
C ARG A 207 -6.85 -7.05 17.97
N ILE A 208 -6.06 -6.85 16.91
CA ILE A 208 -5.28 -7.88 16.21
C ILE A 208 -3.78 -7.64 16.40
N PHE A 209 -3.35 -6.39 16.42
CA PHE A 209 -1.94 -6.02 16.48
C PHE A 209 -1.53 -5.61 17.89
N LYS A 210 -0.37 -6.12 18.34
CA LYS A 210 0.28 -5.67 19.58
C LYS A 210 0.84 -4.26 19.39
N LYS A 211 1.16 -3.59 20.49
CA LYS A 211 1.78 -2.26 20.48
C LYS A 211 3.13 -2.24 19.73
N ASP A 212 3.85 -3.35 19.77
CA ASP A 212 5.16 -3.56 19.16
C ASP A 212 5.13 -4.45 17.91
N SER A 213 3.95 -4.79 17.40
CA SER A 213 3.81 -5.56 16.15
C SER A 213 4.52 -4.86 15.00
N LYS A 214 5.25 -5.63 14.20
CA LYS A 214 5.94 -5.13 13.02
C LYS A 214 5.33 -5.74 11.76
N LEU A 215 5.10 -4.90 10.78
CA LEU A 215 4.76 -5.31 9.42
C LEU A 215 6.00 -5.13 8.55
N PHE A 216 6.36 -6.16 7.81
CA PHE A 216 7.40 -6.08 6.80
C PHE A 216 6.83 -6.41 5.42
N LEU A 217 7.29 -5.65 4.43
CA LEU A 217 7.00 -5.86 3.02
C LEU A 217 8.31 -6.07 2.27
N TRP A 218 8.37 -7.07 1.41
CA TRP A 218 9.47 -7.33 0.48
C TRP A 218 8.96 -7.16 -0.94
N ILE A 219 9.48 -6.14 -1.61
CA ILE A 219 9.08 -5.70 -2.95
C ILE A 219 10.24 -5.98 -3.89
N THR A 220 10.00 -6.56 -5.07
CA THR A 220 11.06 -6.87 -6.04
C THR A 220 11.89 -5.64 -6.38
N ASP A 221 13.22 -5.78 -6.36
CA ASP A 221 14.17 -4.75 -6.81
C ASP A 221 14.36 -4.87 -8.33
N ASP A 222 13.26 -4.72 -9.07
CA ASP A 222 13.20 -4.78 -10.52
C ASP A 222 12.24 -3.72 -11.09
N GLY A 223 12.00 -3.73 -12.40
CA GLY A 223 11.11 -2.79 -13.06
C GLY A 223 9.64 -2.88 -12.64
N ASN A 224 9.18 -4.03 -12.11
CA ASN A 224 7.78 -4.24 -11.75
C ASN A 224 7.43 -3.79 -10.34
N ARG A 225 8.41 -3.78 -9.40
CA ARG A 225 8.18 -3.38 -7.99
C ARG A 225 7.01 -4.12 -7.33
N ILE A 226 6.99 -5.46 -7.43
CA ILE A 226 5.90 -6.32 -6.94
C ILE A 226 6.20 -6.77 -5.51
N PRO A 227 5.31 -6.61 -4.52
CA PRO A 227 5.43 -7.29 -3.25
C PRO A 227 5.40 -8.81 -3.43
N VAL A 228 6.48 -9.48 -3.10
CA VAL A 228 6.54 -10.95 -3.16
C VAL A 228 6.21 -11.59 -1.82
N LYS A 229 6.38 -10.84 -0.74
CA LYS A 229 6.08 -11.28 0.62
C LYS A 229 5.66 -10.08 1.49
N ALA A 230 4.70 -10.31 2.38
CA ALA A 230 4.42 -9.47 3.52
C ALA A 230 4.31 -10.35 4.76
N GLN A 231 4.76 -9.86 5.91
CA GLN A 231 4.66 -10.57 7.19
C GLN A 231 4.32 -9.59 8.29
N VAL A 232 3.32 -9.93 9.09
CA VAL A 232 2.90 -9.13 10.24
C VAL A 232 2.76 -10.05 11.46
N ASP A 233 3.30 -9.59 12.59
CA ASP A 233 3.09 -10.24 13.87
C ASP A 233 1.73 -9.80 14.44
N ILE A 234 0.97 -10.77 14.92
CA ILE A 234 -0.32 -10.54 15.57
C ILE A 234 -0.25 -11.01 17.03
N LEU A 235 -1.34 -10.85 17.79
CA LEU A 235 -1.36 -11.21 19.22
C LEU A 235 -0.88 -12.65 19.47
N VAL A 236 -1.23 -13.58 18.59
CA VAL A 236 -0.76 -14.97 18.64
C VAL A 236 -0.25 -15.35 17.26
N GLY A 237 1.07 -15.58 17.13
CA GLY A 237 1.69 -16.00 15.87
C GLY A 237 1.89 -14.85 14.87
N SER A 238 1.91 -15.19 13.58
CA SER A 238 2.08 -14.25 12.49
C SER A 238 1.21 -14.60 11.28
N VAL A 239 0.88 -13.59 10.49
CA VAL A 239 0.26 -13.74 9.17
C VAL A 239 1.29 -13.43 8.10
N THR A 240 1.41 -14.31 7.12
CA THR A 240 2.29 -14.13 5.97
C THR A 240 1.46 -14.13 4.69
N MET A 241 1.65 -13.10 3.87
CA MET A 241 1.19 -13.04 2.49
C MET A 241 2.36 -13.33 1.56
N GLU A 242 2.17 -14.18 0.56
CA GLU A 242 3.21 -14.57 -0.38
C GLU A 242 2.65 -14.61 -1.81
N LEU A 243 3.42 -14.07 -2.77
CA LEU A 243 3.10 -14.11 -4.19
C LEU A 243 3.12 -15.56 -4.68
N THR A 244 2.04 -15.99 -5.32
CA THR A 244 1.91 -17.34 -5.91
C THR A 244 1.86 -17.34 -7.43
N SER A 245 1.51 -16.20 -8.04
CA SER A 245 1.48 -16.04 -9.50
C SER A 245 1.53 -14.56 -9.87
N ALA A 246 2.27 -14.25 -10.94
CA ALA A 246 2.30 -12.92 -11.53
C ALA A 246 2.24 -13.08 -13.06
N ASN A 247 1.23 -12.51 -13.68
CA ASN A 247 0.98 -12.65 -15.12
C ASN A 247 0.82 -11.30 -15.78
N ASN A 248 1.17 -11.24 -17.06
CA ASN A 248 1.03 -10.08 -17.92
C ASN A 248 1.72 -8.81 -17.37
N LEU A 249 2.90 -8.99 -16.79
CA LEU A 249 3.71 -7.91 -16.24
C LEU A 249 4.26 -6.97 -17.33
N LYS A 250 4.55 -5.72 -16.97
CA LYS A 250 5.19 -4.76 -17.89
C LYS A 250 6.64 -5.16 -18.19
N TYR A 251 7.37 -5.67 -17.19
CA TYR A 251 8.76 -6.10 -17.30
C TYR A 251 8.89 -7.59 -16.95
N PRO A 252 9.98 -8.26 -17.34
CA PRO A 252 10.26 -9.61 -16.88
C PRO A 252 10.36 -9.68 -15.36
N LEU A 253 9.82 -10.76 -14.77
CA LEU A 253 9.96 -11.02 -13.35
C LEU A 253 11.32 -11.66 -13.07
N ASN A 254 12.17 -10.99 -12.28
CA ASN A 254 13.52 -11.45 -11.97
C ASN A 254 13.48 -12.49 -10.84
N VAL A 255 13.28 -13.76 -11.20
CA VAL A 255 13.35 -14.91 -10.28
C VAL A 255 14.72 -15.56 -10.40
N ASN A 256 15.46 -15.64 -9.29
CA ASN A 256 16.72 -16.37 -9.20
C ASN A 256 16.44 -17.79 -8.70
N LYS A 257 17.07 -18.77 -9.31
CA LYS A 257 17.00 -20.18 -8.88
C LYS A 257 17.94 -20.46 -7.71
#